data_33ff9408b431205b059f1f9c04300af2
#
_entry.id   33ff9408b431205b059f1f9c04300af2
#
_cell.length_a   1.000
_cell.length_b   1.000
_cell.length_c   1.000
_cell.angle_alpha   90.00
_cell.angle_beta   90.00
_cell.angle_gamma   90.00
#
_symmetry.space_group_name_H-M   'P 1'
#
loop_
_entity.id
_entity.type
_entity.pdbx_description
1 polymer ?
#
loop_
_entity_poly.entity_id
_entity_poly.type
_entity_poly.pdbx_seq_one_letter_code
_entity_poly.pdbx_strand_id
1 'polypeptide(L)'
;MTELAYSLHLGSDKNRKNISKQNGKNNLSKIAEVNEVSRELARRKIDVPQAFAKLKKIDRQKMPNWQNWYESFAAAILSGALMIVFTGDVSDSWAGFLAGGIGYAAFSYLLRKFKIQYLGEFYSSLIIGILAVIFVKMHLANNIDDIIIGAVMPLVPGVPLTNAARDLVSGNLISGPTRGIEAILTAVSSGSAIVIVLHFN
;
A
#
# COMPACT_ATOMS: atom_id res chain seq x y z
N MET A 1 42.07 13.97 5.47
CA MET A 1 41.19 12.77 5.54
C MET A 1 39.95 12.96 6.43
N THR A 2 40.01 13.75 7.46
CA THR A 2 38.90 14.02 8.40
C THR A 2 37.73 14.82 7.81
N GLU A 3 37.98 15.79 6.92
CA GLU A 3 36.93 16.59 6.28
C GLU A 3 36.05 15.78 5.29
N LEU A 4 36.66 14.85 4.55
CA LEU A 4 35.93 13.95 3.63
C LEU A 4 35.02 12.99 4.38
N ALA A 5 35.46 12.48 5.53
CA ALA A 5 34.63 11.61 6.38
C ALA A 5 33.46 12.38 6.99
N TYR A 6 33.65 13.65 7.35
CA TYR A 6 32.60 14.52 7.92
C TYR A 6 31.55 14.91 6.87
N SER A 7 31.98 15.25 5.65
CA SER A 7 31.06 15.56 4.55
C SER A 7 30.26 14.35 4.07
N LEU A 8 30.83 13.14 4.09
CA LEU A 8 30.15 11.89 3.82
C LEU A 8 29.13 11.55 4.91
N HIS A 9 29.44 11.84 6.18
CA HIS A 9 28.54 11.60 7.31
C HIS A 9 27.35 12.56 7.29
N LEU A 10 27.55 13.85 6.99
CA LEU A 10 26.47 14.84 6.87
C LEU A 10 25.60 14.62 5.63
N GLY A 11 26.19 14.17 4.52
CA GLY A 11 25.46 13.75 3.32
C GLY A 11 24.60 12.51 3.56
N SER A 12 25.11 11.57 4.34
CA SER A 12 24.41 10.35 4.75
C SER A 12 23.20 10.65 5.65
N ASP A 13 23.33 11.57 6.59
CA ASP A 13 22.25 11.88 7.57
C ASP A 13 21.11 12.68 6.92
N LYS A 14 21.44 13.60 6.00
CA LYS A 14 20.45 14.32 5.20
C LYS A 14 19.71 13.39 4.23
N ASN A 15 20.40 12.39 3.71
CA ASN A 15 19.84 11.38 2.82
C ASN A 15 18.98 10.35 3.59
N ARG A 16 19.38 9.96 4.80
CA ARG A 16 18.57 9.11 5.68
C ARG A 16 17.21 9.74 6.03
N LYS A 17 17.18 11.05 6.33
CA LYS A 17 15.94 11.79 6.58
C LYS A 17 15.05 11.90 5.35
N ASN A 18 15.62 11.92 4.14
CA ASN A 18 14.85 11.90 2.90
C ASN A 18 14.37 10.49 2.50
N ILE A 19 15.12 9.44 2.82
CA ILE A 19 14.75 8.05 2.55
C ILE A 19 13.61 7.60 3.49
N SER A 20 13.61 8.03 4.75
CA SER A 20 12.52 7.74 5.69
C SER A 20 11.22 8.48 5.38
N LYS A 21 11.27 9.53 4.56
CA LYS A 21 10.09 10.28 4.08
C LYS A 21 9.48 9.76 2.79
N GLN A 22 10.12 8.83 2.09
CA GLN A 22 9.53 8.19 0.92
C GLN A 22 8.71 6.97 1.38
N ASN A 23 7.42 7.20 1.46
CA ASN A 23 6.37 6.21 1.65
C ASN A 23 6.68 4.85 1.01
N GLY A 24 6.50 3.80 1.79
CA GLY A 24 6.78 2.39 1.56
C GLY A 24 6.14 1.69 0.37
N LYS A 25 6.01 2.31 -0.78
CA LYS A 25 5.84 1.59 -2.04
C LYS A 25 7.22 1.08 -2.46
N ASN A 26 7.51 -0.17 -2.13
CA ASN A 26 8.68 -0.88 -2.63
C ASN A 26 8.60 -0.94 -4.16
N ASN A 27 9.26 0.00 -4.83
CA ASN A 27 9.39 -0.04 -6.28
C ASN A 27 10.43 -1.08 -6.66
N LEU A 28 9.98 -2.29 -6.95
CA LEU A 28 10.83 -3.42 -7.31
C LEU A 28 11.72 -3.11 -8.52
N SER A 29 11.22 -2.32 -9.49
CA SER A 29 12.01 -1.87 -10.63
C SER A 29 13.18 -1.00 -10.19
N LYS A 30 12.95 0.00 -9.33
CA LYS A 30 14.04 0.84 -8.79
C LYS A 30 15.04 0.02 -7.97
N ILE A 31 14.56 -0.97 -7.20
CA ILE A 31 15.44 -1.86 -6.44
C ILE A 31 16.32 -2.68 -7.40
N ALA A 32 15.76 -3.20 -8.48
CA ALA A 32 16.52 -3.94 -9.48
C ALA A 32 17.59 -3.04 -10.16
N GLU A 33 17.21 -1.81 -10.55
CA GLU A 33 18.15 -0.85 -11.15
C GLU A 33 19.27 -0.45 -10.18
N VAL A 34 18.96 -0.22 -8.90
CA VAL A 34 19.95 0.10 -7.86
C VAL A 34 20.90 -1.08 -7.64
N ASN A 35 20.38 -2.31 -7.61
CA ASN A 35 21.19 -3.51 -7.49
C ASN A 35 22.14 -3.69 -8.70
N GLU A 36 21.68 -3.35 -9.91
CA GLU A 36 22.53 -3.41 -11.09
C GLU A 36 23.68 -2.40 -11.01
N VAL A 37 23.40 -1.13 -10.63
CA VAL A 37 24.43 -0.12 -10.39
C VAL A 37 25.43 -0.59 -9.34
N SER A 38 24.97 -1.22 -8.26
CA SER A 38 25.83 -1.79 -7.22
C SER A 38 26.74 -2.88 -7.76
N ARG A 39 26.22 -3.78 -8.61
CA ARG A 39 27.02 -4.84 -9.25
C ARG A 39 28.04 -4.26 -10.24
N GLU A 40 27.66 -3.26 -11.04
CA GLU A 40 28.59 -2.59 -11.97
C GLU A 40 29.74 -1.93 -11.21
N LEU A 41 29.45 -1.28 -10.08
CA LEU A 41 30.46 -0.67 -9.22
C LEU A 41 31.37 -1.72 -8.58
N ALA A 42 30.81 -2.81 -8.04
CA ALA A 42 31.58 -3.91 -7.45
C ALA A 42 32.51 -4.58 -8.48
N ARG A 43 32.07 -4.69 -9.74
CA ARG A 43 32.86 -5.22 -10.85
C ARG A 43 33.85 -4.20 -11.44
N ARG A 44 33.96 -2.99 -10.86
CA ARG A 44 34.78 -1.88 -11.34
C ARG A 44 34.51 -1.48 -12.80
N LYS A 45 33.30 -1.70 -13.28
CA LYS A 45 32.86 -1.28 -14.63
C LYS A 45 32.51 0.20 -14.69
N ILE A 46 32.16 0.80 -13.57
CA ILE A 46 31.83 2.21 -13.41
C ILE A 46 32.58 2.76 -12.21
N ASP A 47 32.89 4.05 -12.25
CA ASP A 47 33.53 4.77 -11.15
C ASP A 47 32.47 5.33 -10.18
N VAL A 48 32.89 5.68 -8.96
CA VAL A 48 32.01 6.20 -7.89
C VAL A 48 31.19 7.40 -8.33
N PRO A 49 31.73 8.42 -9.03
CA PRO A 49 30.95 9.54 -9.54
C PRO A 49 29.88 9.12 -10.55
N GLN A 50 30.18 8.14 -11.41
CA GLN A 50 29.23 7.59 -12.39
C GLN A 50 28.12 6.80 -11.71
N ALA A 51 28.45 5.99 -10.70
CA ALA A 51 27.47 5.28 -9.89
C ALA A 51 26.52 6.26 -9.20
N PHE A 52 27.04 7.33 -8.61
CA PHE A 52 26.25 8.37 -7.98
C PHE A 52 25.31 9.09 -8.96
N ALA A 53 25.79 9.40 -10.18
CA ALA A 53 24.96 10.00 -11.22
C ALA A 53 23.81 9.07 -11.66
N LYS A 54 24.07 7.77 -11.83
CA LYS A 54 23.05 6.75 -12.14
C LYS A 54 22.01 6.62 -11.01
N LEU A 55 22.45 6.54 -9.75
CA LEU A 55 21.55 6.49 -8.58
C LEU A 55 20.67 7.72 -8.48
N LYS A 56 21.22 8.91 -8.72
CA LYS A 56 20.47 10.17 -8.73
C LYS A 56 19.43 10.22 -9.86
N LYS A 57 19.71 9.60 -11.00
CA LYS A 57 18.76 9.47 -12.12
C LYS A 57 17.62 8.54 -11.74
N ILE A 58 17.91 7.38 -11.13
CA ILE A 58 16.93 6.42 -10.65
C ILE A 58 16.01 7.06 -9.57
N ASP A 59 16.60 7.82 -8.64
CA ASP A 59 15.84 8.52 -7.59
C ASP A 59 14.84 9.53 -8.18
N ARG A 60 15.26 10.30 -9.19
CA ARG A 60 14.43 11.32 -9.86
C ARG A 60 13.36 10.74 -10.79
N GLN A 61 13.40 9.47 -11.15
CA GLN A 61 12.36 8.86 -11.97
C GLN A 61 11.02 8.93 -11.26
N LYS A 62 10.11 9.74 -11.78
CA LYS A 62 8.71 9.77 -11.32
C LYS A 62 7.99 8.56 -11.88
N MET A 63 7.22 7.88 -11.04
CA MET A 63 6.32 6.83 -11.52
C MET A 63 5.31 7.43 -12.50
N PRO A 64 5.06 6.77 -13.64
CA PRO A 64 4.06 7.23 -14.59
C PRO A 64 2.67 7.21 -13.92
N ASN A 65 1.88 8.25 -14.20
CA ASN A 65 0.57 8.49 -13.58
C ASN A 65 -0.48 7.40 -13.91
N TRP A 66 -0.26 6.63 -14.96
CA TRP A 66 -1.11 5.52 -15.42
C TRP A 66 -1.07 4.27 -14.52
N GLN A 67 0.00 4.11 -13.74
CA GLN A 67 0.13 2.97 -12.81
C GLN A 67 -1.01 2.88 -11.79
N ASN A 68 -1.64 4.01 -11.45
CA ASN A 68 -2.75 4.05 -10.49
C ASN A 68 -4.04 3.43 -11.02
N TRP A 69 -4.30 3.58 -12.31
CA TRP A 69 -5.47 2.98 -12.93
C TRP A 69 -5.39 1.46 -12.92
N TYR A 70 -4.21 0.91 -13.19
CA TYR A 70 -4.00 -0.53 -13.11
C TYR A 70 -4.12 -1.05 -11.67
N GLU A 71 -3.59 -0.33 -10.68
CA GLU A 71 -3.72 -0.71 -9.28
C GLU A 71 -5.19 -0.73 -8.85
N SER A 72 -5.97 0.30 -9.21
CA SER A 72 -7.40 0.37 -8.89
C SER A 72 -8.22 -0.68 -9.64
N PHE A 73 -7.89 -0.94 -10.89
CA PHE A 73 -8.56 -1.97 -11.69
C PHE A 73 -8.24 -3.38 -11.16
N ALA A 74 -6.99 -3.63 -10.80
CA ALA A 74 -6.59 -4.89 -10.18
C ALA A 74 -7.29 -5.09 -8.82
N ALA A 75 -7.40 -4.03 -8.01
CA ALA A 75 -8.15 -4.07 -6.76
C ALA A 75 -9.64 -4.36 -6.98
N ALA A 76 -10.24 -3.76 -8.01
CA ALA A 76 -11.63 -4.03 -8.38
C ALA A 76 -11.86 -5.51 -8.75
N ILE A 77 -10.98 -6.07 -9.60
CA ILE A 77 -11.04 -7.49 -9.96
C ILE A 77 -10.87 -8.37 -8.72
N LEU A 78 -9.89 -8.05 -7.87
CA LEU A 78 -9.63 -8.79 -6.65
C LEU A 78 -10.85 -8.76 -5.71
N SER A 79 -11.49 -7.61 -5.52
CA SER A 79 -12.67 -7.45 -4.67
C SER A 79 -13.84 -8.28 -5.17
N GLY A 80 -14.15 -8.23 -6.46
CA GLY A 80 -15.23 -9.03 -7.05
C GLY A 80 -14.93 -10.53 -6.99
N ALA A 81 -13.70 -10.95 -7.27
CA ALA A 81 -13.30 -12.35 -7.20
C ALA A 81 -13.35 -12.90 -5.76
N LEU A 82 -12.82 -12.14 -4.78
CA LEU A 82 -12.85 -12.55 -3.38
C LEU A 82 -14.26 -12.59 -2.83
N MET A 83 -15.15 -11.69 -3.23
CA MET A 83 -16.55 -11.76 -2.87
C MET A 83 -17.14 -13.10 -3.28
N ILE A 84 -16.96 -13.55 -4.53
CA ILE A 84 -17.43 -14.85 -5.01
C ILE A 84 -16.83 -16.00 -4.18
N VAL A 85 -15.54 -15.93 -3.85
CA VAL A 85 -14.85 -16.97 -3.07
C VAL A 85 -15.41 -17.09 -1.65
N PHE A 86 -15.73 -15.96 -1.01
CA PHE A 86 -16.20 -15.96 0.39
C PHE A 86 -17.70 -16.22 0.52
N THR A 87 -18.50 -15.74 -0.42
CA THR A 87 -19.97 -15.82 -0.32
C THR A 87 -20.57 -16.94 -1.17
N GLY A 88 -19.84 -17.39 -2.20
CA GLY A 88 -20.33 -18.37 -3.17
C GLY A 88 -21.37 -17.80 -4.14
N ASP A 89 -21.73 -16.52 -4.03
CA ASP A 89 -22.73 -15.87 -4.87
C ASP A 89 -22.07 -14.96 -5.90
N VAL A 90 -22.44 -15.15 -7.16
CA VAL A 90 -21.93 -14.38 -8.29
C VAL A 90 -22.81 -13.15 -8.56
N SER A 91 -24.07 -13.14 -8.08
CA SER A 91 -25.06 -12.12 -8.42
C SER A 91 -24.63 -10.72 -8.03
N ASP A 92 -24.06 -10.56 -6.83
CA ASP A 92 -23.67 -9.28 -6.26
C ASP A 92 -22.17 -8.94 -6.48
N SER A 93 -21.41 -9.81 -7.17
CA SER A 93 -19.97 -9.66 -7.38
C SER A 93 -19.58 -8.37 -8.12
N TRP A 94 -20.44 -7.87 -9.00
CA TRP A 94 -20.27 -6.60 -9.68
C TRP A 94 -20.28 -5.41 -8.69
N ALA A 95 -21.09 -5.48 -7.63
CA ALA A 95 -21.15 -4.45 -6.60
C ALA A 95 -19.83 -4.43 -5.79
N GLY A 96 -19.33 -5.63 -5.43
CA GLY A 96 -17.99 -5.76 -4.81
C GLY A 96 -16.87 -5.23 -5.69
N PHE A 97 -16.92 -5.54 -7.01
CA PHE A 97 -15.97 -5.01 -7.99
C PHE A 97 -15.97 -3.47 -8.02
N LEU A 98 -17.14 -2.83 -8.13
CA LEU A 98 -17.25 -1.38 -8.19
C LEU A 98 -16.87 -0.72 -6.86
N ALA A 99 -17.41 -1.21 -5.74
CA ALA A 99 -17.11 -0.65 -4.42
C ALA A 99 -15.62 -0.77 -4.08
N GLY A 100 -15.00 -1.93 -4.33
CA GLY A 100 -13.57 -2.15 -4.09
C GLY A 100 -12.69 -1.30 -5.01
N GLY A 101 -13.03 -1.18 -6.29
CA GLY A 101 -12.29 -0.34 -7.24
C GLY A 101 -12.33 1.14 -6.86
N ILE A 102 -13.50 1.67 -6.54
CA ILE A 102 -13.69 3.07 -6.10
C ILE A 102 -13.01 3.30 -4.75
N GLY A 103 -13.18 2.38 -3.79
CA GLY A 103 -12.52 2.45 -2.48
C GLY A 103 -11.00 2.48 -2.58
N TYR A 104 -10.42 1.61 -3.40
CA TYR A 104 -8.97 1.59 -3.61
C TYR A 104 -8.48 2.84 -4.37
N ALA A 105 -9.24 3.36 -5.33
CA ALA A 105 -8.92 4.61 -6.00
C ALA A 105 -8.91 5.78 -5.00
N ALA A 106 -9.90 5.86 -4.13
CA ALA A 106 -9.97 6.84 -3.04
C ALA A 106 -8.77 6.70 -2.09
N PHE A 107 -8.42 5.49 -1.68
CA PHE A 107 -7.23 5.21 -0.86
C PHE A 107 -5.95 5.74 -1.52
N SER A 108 -5.72 5.39 -2.78
CA SER A 108 -4.55 5.82 -3.53
C SER A 108 -4.49 7.35 -3.67
N TYR A 109 -5.62 8.01 -3.87
CA TYR A 109 -5.71 9.46 -3.93
C TYR A 109 -5.40 10.12 -2.58
N LEU A 110 -6.03 9.66 -1.50
CA LEU A 110 -5.85 10.19 -0.15
C LEU A 110 -4.43 10.00 0.35
N LEU A 111 -3.84 8.83 0.10
CA LEU A 111 -2.46 8.52 0.47
C LEU A 111 -1.45 9.49 -0.18
N ARG A 112 -1.71 9.91 -1.43
CA ARG A 112 -0.86 10.89 -2.12
C ARG A 112 -1.01 12.29 -1.56
N LYS A 113 -2.24 12.68 -1.22
CA LYS A 113 -2.56 14.03 -0.77
C LYS A 113 -2.13 14.26 0.67
N PHE A 114 -2.45 13.33 1.57
CA PHE A 114 -2.25 13.50 3.01
C PHE A 114 -1.01 12.75 3.55
N LYS A 115 -0.49 11.76 2.81
CA LYS A 115 0.67 10.93 3.22
C LYS A 115 0.49 10.22 4.58
N ILE A 116 -0.73 10.08 5.06
CA ILE A 116 -1.10 9.40 6.30
C ILE A 116 -1.90 8.16 5.90
N GLN A 117 -1.29 7.00 6.06
CA GLN A 117 -1.85 5.73 5.60
C GLN A 117 -3.16 5.40 6.32
N TYR A 118 -3.18 5.44 7.65
CA TYR A 118 -4.34 5.04 8.46
C TYR A 118 -5.59 5.88 8.19
N LEU A 119 -5.43 7.19 7.95
CA LEU A 119 -6.55 8.06 7.54
C LEU A 119 -7.03 7.69 6.14
N GLY A 120 -6.12 7.35 5.22
CA GLY A 120 -6.48 6.87 3.89
C GLY A 120 -7.33 5.61 3.95
N GLU A 121 -6.95 4.64 4.77
CA GLU A 121 -7.68 3.39 4.98
C GLU A 121 -9.05 3.62 5.62
N PHE A 122 -9.14 4.49 6.64
CA PHE A 122 -10.40 4.85 7.29
C PHE A 122 -11.41 5.45 6.30
N TYR A 123 -11.02 6.51 5.58
CA TYR A 123 -11.92 7.17 4.63
C TYR A 123 -12.29 6.27 3.45
N SER A 124 -11.37 5.45 2.97
CA SER A 124 -11.65 4.51 1.87
C SER A 124 -12.64 3.44 2.29
N SER A 125 -12.48 2.87 3.49
CA SER A 125 -13.42 1.90 4.04
C SER A 125 -14.79 2.53 4.33
N LEU A 126 -14.82 3.80 4.74
CA LEU A 126 -16.07 4.55 4.89
C LEU A 126 -16.79 4.73 3.55
N ILE A 127 -16.07 5.07 2.49
CA ILE A 127 -16.62 5.17 1.13
C ILE A 127 -17.16 3.81 0.65
N ILE A 128 -16.41 2.72 0.88
CA ILE A 128 -16.86 1.35 0.54
C ILE A 128 -18.16 1.02 1.27
N GLY A 129 -18.23 1.27 2.58
CA GLY A 129 -19.42 1.01 3.37
C GLY A 129 -20.63 1.81 2.88
N ILE A 130 -20.46 3.10 2.61
CA ILE A 130 -21.52 3.96 2.07
C ILE A 130 -22.03 3.43 0.70
N LEU A 131 -21.11 3.03 -0.19
CA LEU A 131 -21.47 2.45 -1.48
C LEU A 131 -22.25 1.15 -1.33
N ALA A 132 -21.84 0.28 -0.40
CA ALA A 132 -22.54 -0.96 -0.11
C ALA A 132 -23.98 -0.70 0.36
N VAL A 133 -24.16 0.26 1.29
CA VAL A 133 -25.50 0.70 1.74
C VAL A 133 -26.34 1.22 0.58
N ILE A 134 -25.77 2.06 -0.27
CA ILE A 134 -26.49 2.62 -1.44
C ILE A 134 -26.92 1.50 -2.39
N PHE A 135 -26.04 0.57 -2.72
CA PHE A 135 -26.38 -0.52 -3.63
C PHE A 135 -27.51 -1.41 -3.10
N VAL A 136 -27.50 -1.72 -1.80
CA VAL A 136 -28.57 -2.52 -1.19
C VAL A 136 -29.88 -1.71 -1.09
N LYS A 137 -29.85 -0.44 -0.68
CA LYS A 137 -31.06 0.42 -0.63
C LYS A 137 -31.70 0.69 -1.99
N MET A 138 -30.90 0.70 -3.04
CA MET A 138 -31.40 0.80 -4.41
C MET A 138 -31.88 -0.53 -4.99
N HIS A 139 -31.90 -1.60 -4.19
CA HIS A 139 -32.24 -2.97 -4.65
C HIS A 139 -31.35 -3.47 -5.81
N LEU A 140 -30.14 -2.94 -5.90
CA LEU A 140 -29.16 -3.35 -6.91
C LEU A 140 -28.31 -4.53 -6.45
N ALA A 141 -28.23 -4.77 -5.14
CA ALA A 141 -27.53 -5.89 -4.54
C ALA A 141 -28.33 -6.41 -3.33
N ASN A 142 -28.10 -7.66 -2.95
CA ASN A 142 -28.91 -8.34 -1.93
C ASN A 142 -28.31 -8.20 -0.52
N ASN A 143 -26.99 -8.35 -0.39
CA ASN A 143 -26.30 -8.47 0.90
C ASN A 143 -25.22 -7.41 1.07
N ILE A 144 -25.42 -6.55 2.07
CA ILE A 144 -24.44 -5.51 2.40
C ILE A 144 -23.12 -6.08 2.91
N ASP A 145 -23.18 -7.14 3.73
CA ASP A 145 -22.01 -7.75 4.36
C ASP A 145 -21.08 -8.37 3.32
N ASP A 146 -21.65 -9.02 2.31
CA ASP A 146 -20.91 -9.66 1.22
C ASP A 146 -20.14 -8.63 0.40
N ILE A 147 -20.77 -7.48 0.09
CA ILE A 147 -20.13 -6.38 -0.63
C ILE A 147 -18.99 -5.80 0.19
N ILE A 148 -19.21 -5.55 1.49
CA ILE A 148 -18.20 -4.97 2.39
C ILE A 148 -17.02 -5.91 2.50
N ILE A 149 -17.24 -7.22 2.75
CA ILE A 149 -16.17 -8.21 2.87
C ILE A 149 -15.32 -8.23 1.60
N GLY A 150 -15.95 -8.36 0.42
CA GLY A 150 -15.22 -8.39 -0.84
C GLY A 150 -14.47 -7.08 -1.14
N ALA A 151 -15.13 -5.93 -0.95
CA ALA A 151 -14.59 -4.63 -1.33
C ALA A 151 -13.45 -4.13 -0.42
N VAL A 152 -13.44 -4.54 0.86
CA VAL A 152 -12.41 -4.12 1.84
C VAL A 152 -11.13 -4.96 1.73
N MET A 153 -11.19 -6.17 1.17
CA MET A 153 -10.05 -7.09 1.10
C MET A 153 -8.76 -6.49 0.52
N PRO A 154 -8.78 -5.65 -0.53
CA PRO A 154 -7.56 -4.99 -1.01
C PRO A 154 -6.93 -4.02 -0.01
N LEU A 155 -7.66 -3.54 0.99
CA LEU A 155 -7.18 -2.64 2.04
C LEU A 155 -6.65 -3.41 3.27
N VAL A 156 -6.99 -4.69 3.42
CA VAL A 156 -6.53 -5.51 4.54
C VAL A 156 -5.01 -5.67 4.50
N PRO A 157 -4.31 -5.42 5.62
CA PRO A 157 -2.85 -5.41 5.69
C PRO A 157 -2.25 -6.84 5.73
N GLY A 158 -2.57 -7.66 4.72
CA GLY A 158 -2.13 -9.06 4.67
C GLY A 158 -0.61 -9.20 4.61
N VAL A 159 0.07 -8.43 3.77
CA VAL A 159 1.53 -8.47 3.63
C VAL A 159 2.25 -7.98 4.90
N PRO A 160 1.91 -6.84 5.53
CA PRO A 160 2.46 -6.46 6.82
C PRO A 160 2.27 -7.52 7.90
N LEU A 161 1.09 -8.14 7.98
CA LEU A 161 0.79 -9.16 8.98
C LEU A 161 1.62 -10.44 8.80
N THR A 162 1.72 -10.96 7.57
CA THR A 162 2.53 -12.13 7.26
C THR A 162 4.03 -11.87 7.46
N ASN A 163 4.51 -10.68 7.11
CA ASN A 163 5.90 -10.29 7.36
C ASN A 163 6.18 -10.14 8.86
N ALA A 164 5.24 -9.59 9.65
CA ALA A 164 5.37 -9.51 11.11
C ALA A 164 5.51 -10.91 11.73
N ALA A 165 4.65 -11.84 11.34
CA ALA A 165 4.72 -13.22 11.81
C ALA A 165 6.05 -13.89 11.42
N ARG A 166 6.49 -13.71 10.18
CA ARG A 166 7.77 -14.23 9.69
C ARG A 166 8.96 -13.66 10.46
N ASP A 167 8.98 -12.35 10.69
CA ASP A 167 10.05 -11.67 11.42
C ASP A 167 10.12 -12.18 12.88
N LEU A 168 8.97 -12.38 13.53
CA LEU A 168 8.90 -12.94 14.88
C LEU A 168 9.47 -14.37 14.94
N VAL A 169 9.05 -15.22 14.02
CA VAL A 169 9.56 -16.62 13.93
C VAL A 169 11.06 -16.64 13.63
N SER A 170 11.57 -15.66 12.87
CA SER A 170 12.99 -15.53 12.57
C SER A 170 13.81 -14.90 13.70
N GLY A 171 13.20 -14.59 14.86
CA GLY A 171 13.88 -14.01 16.01
C GLY A 171 14.09 -12.49 15.92
N ASN A 172 13.52 -11.81 14.95
CA ASN A 172 13.60 -10.34 14.80
C ASN A 172 12.61 -9.64 15.72
N LEU A 173 12.91 -9.59 17.02
CA LEU A 173 12.02 -9.10 18.07
C LEU A 173 11.69 -7.60 18.00
N ILE A 174 12.37 -6.82 17.18
CA ILE A 174 12.08 -5.39 17.00
C ILE A 174 11.22 -5.17 15.76
N SER A 175 11.58 -5.74 14.62
CA SER A 175 10.86 -5.53 13.35
C SER A 175 9.52 -6.26 13.32
N GLY A 176 9.42 -7.45 13.90
CA GLY A 176 8.18 -8.23 13.95
C GLY A 176 7.05 -7.48 14.65
N PRO A 177 7.20 -7.09 15.93
CA PRO A 177 6.18 -6.32 16.63
C PRO A 177 5.84 -4.98 15.96
N THR A 178 6.83 -4.25 15.45
CA THR A 178 6.59 -2.97 14.78
C THR A 178 5.65 -3.13 13.58
N ARG A 179 5.89 -4.12 12.71
CA ARG A 179 5.01 -4.41 11.57
C ARG A 179 3.65 -4.96 12.01
N GLY A 180 3.61 -5.71 13.11
CA GLY A 180 2.37 -6.18 13.71
C GLY A 180 1.48 -5.03 14.18
N ILE A 181 2.05 -4.04 14.86
CA ILE A 181 1.35 -2.84 15.29
C ILE A 181 0.83 -2.04 14.09
N GLU A 182 1.64 -1.87 13.02
CA GLU A 182 1.18 -1.24 11.79
C GLU A 182 -0.04 -1.97 11.20
N ALA A 183 -0.01 -3.29 11.13
CA ALA A 183 -1.11 -4.08 10.62
C ALA A 183 -2.38 -3.96 11.49
N ILE A 184 -2.23 -3.93 12.81
CA ILE A 184 -3.35 -3.73 13.75
C ILE A 184 -3.95 -2.34 13.57
N LEU A 185 -3.15 -1.29 13.49
CA LEU A 185 -3.63 0.08 13.29
C LEU A 185 -4.41 0.21 11.98
N THR A 186 -3.95 -0.41 10.89
CA THR A 186 -4.65 -0.48 9.62
C THR A 186 -6.00 -1.19 9.76
N ALA A 187 -6.02 -2.37 10.38
CA ALA A 187 -7.24 -3.14 10.57
C ALA A 187 -8.27 -2.39 11.46
N VAL A 188 -7.82 -1.74 12.52
CA VAL A 188 -8.67 -0.93 13.40
C VAL A 188 -9.22 0.29 12.64
N SER A 189 -8.40 0.95 11.83
CA SER A 189 -8.84 2.11 11.03
C SER A 189 -9.93 1.70 10.04
N SER A 190 -9.73 0.65 9.26
CA SER A 190 -10.72 0.17 8.28
C SER A 190 -11.96 -0.41 8.95
N GLY A 191 -11.80 -1.21 10.00
CA GLY A 191 -12.91 -1.80 10.74
C GLY A 191 -13.79 -0.78 11.43
N SER A 192 -13.20 0.25 12.07
CA SER A 192 -13.97 1.31 12.73
C SER A 192 -14.83 2.12 11.75
N ALA A 193 -14.33 2.38 10.53
CA ALA A 193 -15.10 3.06 9.49
C ALA A 193 -16.34 2.25 9.08
N ILE A 194 -16.20 0.92 8.93
CA ILE A 194 -17.30 0.05 8.57
C ILE A 194 -18.34 -0.01 9.69
N VAL A 195 -17.90 -0.17 10.95
CA VAL A 195 -18.79 -0.18 12.12
C VAL A 195 -19.62 1.09 12.18
N ILE A 196 -19.01 2.26 11.92
CA ILE A 196 -19.74 3.54 11.87
C ILE A 196 -20.83 3.48 10.80
N VAL A 197 -20.51 3.05 9.58
CA VAL A 197 -21.52 3.00 8.49
C VAL A 197 -22.66 2.04 8.83
N LEU A 198 -22.35 0.86 9.34
CA LEU A 198 -23.36 -0.13 9.70
C LEU A 198 -24.23 0.31 10.88
N HIS A 199 -23.68 1.10 11.82
CA HIS A 199 -24.45 1.61 12.96
C HIS A 199 -25.50 2.65 12.54
N PHE A 200 -25.23 3.42 11.49
CA PHE A 200 -26.15 4.45 10.98
C PHE A 200 -27.07 3.97 9.85
N ASN A 201 -27.01 2.70 9.45
CA ASN A 201 -27.88 2.11 8.43
C ASN A 201 -29.10 1.44 9.04
#